data_27d7bad4bccb1a84ee16308365232e6c
#
_entry.id   27d7bad4bccb1a84ee16308365232e6c
#
_cell.length_a   1.000
_cell.length_b   1.000
_cell.length_c   1.000
_cell.angle_alpha   90.00
_cell.angle_beta   90.00
_cell.angle_gamma   90.00
#
_symmetry.space_group_name_H-M   'P 1'
#
loop_
_entity.id
_entity.type
_entity.pdbx_description
1 polymer ?
#
loop_
_entity_poly.entity_id
_entity_poly.type
_entity_poly.pdbx_seq_one_letter_code
_entity_poly.pdbx_strand_id
1 'polypeptide(L)'
;GCSFLPHHDYGRGGRGWRDLWQDCLSLLLMEPGPVGRMIEANFGGVRVDGTNATIIGAGDGNFIADRNGIARVWMDHALWPQMTTQLYLDQTGDLALLDRKAPYFKDPQAMRGNGIDEAWAPEQGSWQRTEAGEVYRGTLLEHLLLQQLTAFYDVGDHNLYRLRGADWNDALDMAADRGESVAFTCAYAGNLRTLAALLRQLDGRSPGGKAELMEELTVLLRPGQVYDDRAGKRALLWQYLERCRHTLSGRTVRVPLTDLADDLEKRADWLTGHLRRQEWIDGGEEGWFNSYYDNDGQPVEGFFPAGVRMMLTGQVFAVMGGVADEEQVRRIVRSADHYLYRPEIGG
;
A
#
# COMPACT_ATOMS: atom_id res chain seq x y z
N GLY A 1 11.70 15.32 0.33
CA GLY A 1 12.36 14.78 -0.40
C GLY A 1 13.56 15.11 -1.26
N CYS A 2 14.14 14.09 -1.85
CA CYS A 2 15.26 14.19 -2.77
C CYS A 2 14.87 14.71 -4.16
N SER A 3 13.63 15.19 -4.32
CA SER A 3 13.08 15.63 -5.61
C SER A 3 13.92 16.70 -6.31
N PHE A 4 14.63 17.52 -5.56
CA PHE A 4 15.44 18.60 -6.12
C PHE A 4 16.90 18.23 -6.39
N LEU A 5 17.34 17.05 -5.97
CA LEU A 5 18.72 16.61 -6.10
C LEU A 5 18.82 15.18 -6.68
N PRO A 6 18.35 14.95 -7.91
CA PRO A 6 18.26 13.62 -8.51
C PRO A 6 19.61 12.88 -8.60
N HIS A 7 20.72 13.60 -8.57
CA HIS A 7 22.07 13.01 -8.60
C HIS A 7 22.51 12.41 -7.26
N HIS A 8 21.87 12.79 -6.18
CA HIS A 8 22.12 12.18 -4.87
C HIS A 8 21.32 10.88 -4.64
N ASP A 9 20.31 10.61 -5.49
CA ASP A 9 19.63 9.33 -5.44
C ASP A 9 20.53 8.25 -6.06
N TYR A 10 21.48 7.83 -5.23
CA TYR A 10 22.26 6.61 -5.41
C TYR A 10 23.15 6.55 -6.65
N GLY A 11 23.48 7.70 -7.23
CA GLY A 11 24.44 7.81 -8.32
C GLY A 11 23.99 7.19 -9.67
N ARG A 12 22.72 6.76 -9.78
CA ARG A 12 22.21 6.10 -10.98
C ARG A 12 21.17 6.91 -11.75
N GLY A 13 20.80 8.07 -11.24
CA GLY A 13 19.66 8.85 -11.73
C GLY A 13 18.32 8.15 -11.43
N GLY A 14 17.28 8.93 -11.24
CA GLY A 14 15.98 8.42 -10.84
C GLY A 14 15.61 8.81 -9.41
N ARG A 15 14.45 8.35 -8.96
CA ARG A 15 13.89 8.70 -7.67
C ARG A 15 13.41 7.49 -6.91
N GLY A 16 13.45 7.55 -5.58
CA GLY A 16 12.79 6.59 -4.73
C GLY A 16 11.32 6.45 -5.12
N TRP A 17 10.79 5.24 -5.05
CA TRP A 17 9.41 4.94 -5.42
C TRP A 17 8.42 5.86 -4.70
N ARG A 18 8.48 5.87 -3.38
CA ARG A 18 7.63 6.70 -2.52
C ARG A 18 7.73 8.18 -2.89
N ASP A 19 8.96 8.67 -3.04
CA ASP A 19 9.22 10.08 -3.28
C ASP A 19 8.55 10.59 -4.56
N LEU A 20 8.62 9.81 -5.65
CA LEU A 20 8.03 10.23 -6.91
C LEU A 20 6.50 10.26 -6.87
N TRP A 21 5.86 9.28 -6.21
CA TRP A 21 4.41 9.31 -6.03
C TRP A 21 3.97 10.50 -5.18
N GLN A 22 4.71 10.84 -4.13
CA GLN A 22 4.44 12.03 -3.31
C GLN A 22 4.75 13.34 -4.05
N ASP A 23 5.78 13.38 -4.88
CA ASP A 23 6.06 14.54 -5.74
C ASP A 23 4.91 14.82 -6.70
N CYS A 24 4.26 13.78 -7.23
CA CYS A 24 3.06 13.91 -8.07
C CYS A 24 1.92 14.65 -7.35
N LEU A 25 1.78 14.52 -6.02
CA LEU A 25 0.78 15.29 -5.26
C LEU A 25 1.01 16.80 -5.36
N SER A 26 2.27 17.23 -5.28
CA SER A 26 2.61 18.65 -5.45
C SER A 26 2.41 19.11 -6.89
N LEU A 27 2.77 18.28 -7.87
CA LEU A 27 2.59 18.58 -9.29
C LEU A 27 1.12 18.73 -9.67
N LEU A 28 0.22 17.96 -9.05
CA LEU A 28 -1.23 18.10 -9.27
C LEU A 28 -1.73 19.51 -8.97
N LEU A 29 -1.15 20.21 -8.00
CA LEU A 29 -1.50 21.57 -7.64
C LEU A 29 -0.85 22.61 -8.55
N MET A 30 0.36 22.33 -9.04
CA MET A 30 1.21 23.31 -9.76
C MET A 30 1.08 23.16 -11.28
N GLU A 31 1.15 21.94 -11.79
CA GLU A 31 1.14 21.62 -13.22
C GLU A 31 0.54 20.22 -13.45
N PRO A 32 -0.79 20.06 -13.40
CA PRO A 32 -1.46 18.74 -13.45
C PRO A 32 -1.32 18.04 -14.80
N GLY A 33 -1.05 18.77 -15.90
CA GLY A 33 -1.06 18.22 -17.26
C GLY A 33 -0.24 16.96 -17.48
N PRO A 34 1.04 16.87 -17.05
CA PRO A 34 1.87 15.67 -17.24
C PRO A 34 1.55 14.53 -16.26
N VAL A 35 0.82 14.79 -15.16
CA VAL A 35 0.71 13.84 -14.04
C VAL A 35 0.00 12.54 -14.44
N GLY A 36 -1.04 12.60 -15.26
CA GLY A 36 -1.74 11.39 -15.74
C GLY A 36 -0.81 10.41 -16.48
N ARG A 37 0.09 10.93 -17.32
CA ARG A 37 1.09 10.11 -18.00
C ARG A 37 2.14 9.55 -17.03
N MET A 38 2.55 10.35 -16.05
CA MET A 38 3.49 9.88 -15.01
C MET A 38 2.88 8.75 -14.19
N ILE A 39 1.62 8.87 -13.77
CA ILE A 39 0.88 7.82 -13.07
C ILE A 39 0.86 6.54 -13.91
N GLU A 40 0.44 6.62 -15.17
CA GLU A 40 0.38 5.47 -16.09
C GLU A 40 1.74 4.78 -16.22
N ALA A 41 2.80 5.55 -16.47
CA ALA A 41 4.16 5.03 -16.61
C ALA A 41 4.67 4.38 -15.31
N ASN A 42 4.41 5.01 -14.15
CA ASN A 42 4.91 4.56 -12.86
C ASN A 42 4.27 3.24 -12.40
N PHE A 43 3.01 2.96 -12.77
CA PHE A 43 2.39 1.67 -12.48
C PHE A 43 3.14 0.48 -13.08
N GLY A 44 3.88 0.68 -14.17
CA GLY A 44 4.77 -0.35 -14.72
C GLY A 44 5.83 -0.86 -13.75
N GLY A 45 6.12 -0.12 -12.67
CA GLY A 45 7.07 -0.53 -11.63
C GLY A 45 6.48 -1.44 -10.53
N VAL A 46 5.18 -1.70 -10.54
CA VAL A 46 4.51 -2.62 -9.61
C VAL A 46 4.80 -4.06 -10.03
N ARG A 47 5.15 -4.93 -9.06
CA ARG A 47 5.25 -6.38 -9.26
C ARG A 47 3.90 -7.06 -9.03
N VAL A 48 3.71 -8.20 -9.65
CA VAL A 48 2.48 -9.00 -9.45
C VAL A 48 2.29 -9.51 -8.02
N ASP A 49 3.33 -9.50 -7.19
CA ASP A 49 3.23 -9.81 -5.76
C ASP A 49 2.77 -8.62 -4.90
N GLY A 50 2.46 -7.48 -5.52
CA GLY A 50 2.01 -6.25 -4.87
C GLY A 50 3.14 -5.38 -4.31
N THR A 51 4.40 -5.80 -4.48
CA THR A 51 5.57 -4.95 -4.21
C THR A 51 5.91 -4.12 -5.45
N ASN A 52 7.05 -3.46 -5.46
CA ASN A 52 7.46 -2.59 -6.58
C ASN A 52 8.98 -2.51 -6.70
N ALA A 53 9.44 -2.00 -7.82
CA ALA A 53 10.82 -1.56 -7.97
C ALA A 53 11.14 -0.47 -6.95
N THR A 54 12.37 -0.42 -6.47
CA THR A 54 12.77 0.54 -5.43
C THR A 54 12.95 1.96 -5.98
N ILE A 55 13.37 2.09 -7.23
CA ILE A 55 13.66 3.37 -7.88
C ILE A 55 12.93 3.45 -9.22
N ILE A 56 12.33 4.61 -9.49
CA ILE A 56 11.81 4.98 -10.80
C ILE A 56 12.91 5.79 -11.51
N GLY A 57 13.38 5.30 -12.66
CA GLY A 57 14.45 5.91 -13.43
C GLY A 57 14.04 7.15 -14.20
N ALA A 58 14.96 7.74 -14.94
CA ALA A 58 14.77 9.02 -15.63
C ALA A 58 13.83 8.95 -16.86
N GLY A 59 13.61 7.79 -17.42
CA GLY A 59 12.71 7.57 -18.57
C GLY A 59 11.48 6.76 -18.20
N ASP A 60 10.39 6.97 -18.93
CA ASP A 60 9.17 6.20 -18.78
C ASP A 60 9.45 4.68 -18.89
N GLY A 61 9.00 3.90 -17.92
CA GLY A 61 9.24 2.45 -17.90
C GLY A 61 10.65 2.01 -17.49
N ASN A 62 11.50 2.94 -17.07
CA ASN A 62 12.81 2.60 -16.53
C ASN A 62 12.73 2.44 -15.01
N PHE A 63 12.91 1.20 -14.53
CA PHE A 63 12.84 0.88 -13.12
C PHE A 63 14.11 0.18 -12.65
N ILE A 64 14.55 0.49 -11.43
CA ILE A 64 15.70 -0.14 -10.78
C ILE A 64 15.17 -0.96 -9.61
N ALA A 65 15.47 -2.27 -9.65
CA ALA A 65 14.91 -3.26 -8.73
C ALA A 65 15.23 -2.97 -7.27
N ASP A 66 16.47 -2.55 -7.01
CA ASP A 66 17.00 -2.37 -5.68
C ASP A 66 17.79 -1.06 -5.54
N ARG A 67 18.06 -0.74 -4.28
CA ARG A 67 18.92 0.36 -3.88
C ARG A 67 20.25 -0.19 -3.40
N ASN A 68 21.33 0.06 -4.13
CA ASN A 68 22.69 -0.38 -3.78
C ASN A 68 22.82 -1.90 -3.56
N GLY A 69 22.12 -2.71 -4.36
CA GLY A 69 22.08 -4.15 -4.22
C GLY A 69 21.23 -4.66 -3.06
N ILE A 70 20.48 -3.79 -2.39
CA ILE A 70 19.59 -4.15 -1.28
C ILE A 70 18.15 -4.13 -1.78
N ALA A 71 17.60 -5.32 -1.99
CA ALA A 71 16.18 -5.47 -2.25
C ALA A 71 15.41 -5.33 -0.93
N ARG A 72 14.53 -4.34 -0.84
CA ARG A 72 13.66 -4.12 0.32
C ARG A 72 12.21 -4.06 -0.11
N VAL A 73 11.34 -4.51 0.77
CA VAL A 73 9.89 -4.31 0.66
C VAL A 73 9.50 -3.31 1.73
N TRP A 74 9.10 -2.11 1.31
CA TRP A 74 8.49 -1.13 2.20
C TRP A 74 6.98 -1.29 2.14
N MET A 75 6.37 -1.46 3.30
CA MET A 75 4.94 -1.76 3.37
C MET A 75 4.05 -0.58 2.94
N ASP A 76 4.53 0.65 3.05
CA ASP A 76 3.81 1.85 2.64
C ASP A 76 3.83 2.12 1.13
N HIS A 77 4.69 1.44 0.37
CA HIS A 77 4.87 1.71 -1.05
C HIS A 77 3.63 1.46 -1.90
N ALA A 78 2.74 0.56 -1.48
CA ALA A 78 1.48 0.31 -2.17
C ALA A 78 0.35 1.29 -1.76
N LEU A 79 0.59 2.12 -0.74
CA LEU A 79 -0.36 3.14 -0.29
C LEU A 79 -0.39 4.34 -1.25
N TRP A 80 0.79 4.85 -1.61
CA TRP A 80 0.96 6.11 -2.32
C TRP A 80 0.39 6.11 -3.74
N PRO A 81 0.53 5.05 -4.54
CA PRO A 81 -0.13 4.96 -5.86
C PRO A 81 -1.63 5.19 -5.79
N GLN A 82 -2.31 4.59 -4.81
CA GLN A 82 -3.76 4.78 -4.63
C GLN A 82 -4.10 6.23 -4.27
N MET A 83 -3.40 6.82 -3.29
CA MET A 83 -3.67 8.19 -2.85
C MET A 83 -3.42 9.20 -3.96
N THR A 84 -2.32 9.06 -4.69
CA THR A 84 -1.97 9.95 -5.80
C THR A 84 -2.96 9.82 -6.96
N THR A 85 -3.32 8.59 -7.32
CA THR A 85 -4.30 8.34 -8.39
C THR A 85 -5.67 8.90 -8.01
N GLN A 86 -6.12 8.71 -6.77
CA GLN A 86 -7.40 9.24 -6.30
C GLN A 86 -7.44 10.77 -6.42
N LEU A 87 -6.39 11.46 -5.93
CA LEU A 87 -6.32 12.91 -6.03
C LEU A 87 -6.28 13.42 -7.48
N TYR A 88 -5.59 12.70 -8.38
CA TYR A 88 -5.60 12.99 -9.79
C TYR A 88 -7.02 12.88 -10.37
N LEU A 89 -7.73 11.80 -10.06
CA LEU A 89 -9.10 11.58 -10.52
C LEU A 89 -10.08 12.63 -9.98
N ASP A 90 -9.93 12.98 -8.69
CA ASP A 90 -10.77 13.99 -8.04
C ASP A 90 -10.57 15.38 -8.67
N GLN A 91 -9.34 15.71 -9.06
CA GLN A 91 -9.01 16.99 -9.66
C GLN A 91 -9.40 17.08 -11.15
N THR A 92 -9.21 15.99 -11.90
CA THR A 92 -9.33 16.01 -13.38
C THR A 92 -10.62 15.39 -13.89
N GLY A 93 -11.24 14.49 -13.14
CA GLY A 93 -12.35 13.68 -13.60
C GLY A 93 -11.99 12.62 -14.66
N ASP A 94 -10.69 12.41 -14.96
CA ASP A 94 -10.21 11.47 -15.99
C ASP A 94 -10.32 10.01 -15.52
N LEU A 95 -11.53 9.52 -15.36
CA LEU A 95 -11.76 8.11 -14.98
C LEU A 95 -11.27 7.12 -16.04
N ALA A 96 -11.09 7.53 -17.30
CA ALA A 96 -10.57 6.68 -18.36
C ALA A 96 -9.11 6.25 -18.11
N LEU A 97 -8.39 6.96 -17.24
CA LEU A 97 -7.07 6.56 -16.77
C LEU A 97 -7.09 5.13 -16.20
N LEU A 98 -8.14 4.74 -15.49
CA LEU A 98 -8.23 3.44 -14.82
C LEU A 98 -8.30 2.25 -15.79
N ASP A 99 -8.76 2.47 -17.02
CA ASP A 99 -8.84 1.45 -18.08
C ASP A 99 -7.54 1.31 -18.87
N ARG A 100 -6.62 2.26 -18.74
CA ARG A 100 -5.30 2.18 -19.40
C ARG A 100 -4.53 0.99 -18.85
N LYS A 101 -3.71 0.36 -19.73
CA LYS A 101 -2.98 -0.86 -19.38
C LYS A 101 -1.48 -0.59 -19.25
N ALA A 102 -0.91 -0.98 -18.10
CA ALA A 102 0.52 -0.97 -17.85
C ALA A 102 1.06 -2.39 -17.68
N PRO A 103 2.33 -2.65 -18.00
CA PRO A 103 2.98 -3.92 -17.66
C PRO A 103 3.23 -4.01 -16.16
N TYR A 104 3.59 -5.19 -15.67
CA TYR A 104 4.12 -5.38 -14.32
C TYR A 104 5.62 -5.57 -14.36
N PHE A 105 6.31 -4.96 -13.40
CA PHE A 105 7.76 -5.12 -13.26
C PHE A 105 8.11 -6.54 -12.83
N LYS A 106 9.21 -7.06 -13.39
CA LYS A 106 9.75 -8.39 -13.07
C LYS A 106 11.25 -8.33 -12.89
N ASP A 107 11.71 -8.93 -11.83
CA ASP A 107 13.10 -9.19 -11.49
C ASP A 107 13.14 -10.53 -10.71
N PRO A 108 14.29 -10.99 -10.19
CA PRO A 108 14.34 -12.23 -9.42
C PRO A 108 13.59 -12.15 -8.10
N GLN A 109 13.28 -10.96 -7.57
CA GLN A 109 12.54 -10.84 -6.32
C GLN A 109 11.10 -11.36 -6.48
N ALA A 110 10.65 -12.14 -5.52
CA ALA A 110 9.34 -12.76 -5.51
C ALA A 110 8.80 -12.89 -4.09
N MET A 111 7.54 -13.32 -3.99
CA MET A 111 6.91 -13.69 -2.72
C MET A 111 6.93 -12.57 -1.68
N ARG A 112 6.78 -11.32 -2.11
CA ARG A 112 6.84 -10.12 -1.26
C ARG A 112 8.13 -10.09 -0.41
N GLY A 113 9.26 -10.37 -1.07
CA GLY A 113 10.58 -10.39 -0.43
C GLY A 113 10.89 -11.64 0.40
N ASN A 114 10.03 -12.67 0.38
CA ASN A 114 10.30 -13.94 1.09
C ASN A 114 10.94 -15.00 0.20
N GLY A 115 11.19 -14.72 -1.06
CA GLY A 115 11.79 -15.70 -1.98
C GLY A 115 12.34 -15.08 -3.25
N ILE A 116 12.96 -15.92 -4.04
CA ILE A 116 13.55 -15.58 -5.34
C ILE A 116 12.92 -16.48 -6.39
N ASP A 117 12.66 -15.91 -7.56
CA ASP A 117 12.31 -16.66 -8.76
C ASP A 117 13.60 -17.13 -9.44
N GLU A 118 14.03 -18.34 -9.15
CA GLU A 118 15.25 -18.94 -9.70
C GLU A 118 15.15 -19.24 -11.20
N ALA A 119 13.93 -19.26 -11.74
CA ALA A 119 13.70 -19.46 -13.17
C ALA A 119 13.81 -18.17 -13.99
N TRP A 120 13.85 -17.00 -13.33
CA TRP A 120 14.04 -15.73 -14.01
C TRP A 120 15.53 -15.49 -14.34
N ALA A 121 15.78 -14.98 -15.53
CA ALA A 121 17.12 -14.52 -15.96
C ALA A 121 17.03 -13.15 -16.63
N PRO A 122 18.08 -12.32 -16.54
CA PRO A 122 18.09 -10.95 -17.10
C PRO A 122 17.72 -10.86 -18.60
N GLU A 123 18.01 -11.90 -19.36
CA GLU A 123 17.71 -12.00 -20.80
C GLU A 123 16.20 -12.06 -21.07
N GLN A 124 15.39 -12.41 -20.08
CA GLN A 124 13.93 -12.39 -20.18
C GLN A 124 13.35 -10.97 -20.09
N GLY A 125 14.17 -9.99 -19.70
CA GLY A 125 13.78 -8.61 -19.52
C GLY A 125 13.04 -8.37 -18.21
N SER A 126 12.62 -7.12 -17.99
CA SER A 126 12.09 -6.64 -16.71
C SER A 126 10.54 -6.55 -16.67
N TRP A 127 9.87 -7.34 -17.54
CA TRP A 127 8.40 -7.36 -17.57
C TRP A 127 7.86 -8.74 -17.27
N GLN A 128 6.80 -8.77 -16.46
CA GLN A 128 6.08 -9.99 -16.17
C GLN A 128 5.50 -10.61 -17.45
N ARG A 129 5.74 -11.91 -17.65
CA ARG A 129 5.30 -12.65 -18.82
C ARG A 129 4.21 -13.66 -18.47
N THR A 130 3.42 -13.97 -19.47
CA THR A 130 2.48 -15.10 -19.45
C THR A 130 3.21 -16.41 -19.78
N GLU A 131 2.54 -17.55 -19.56
CA GLU A 131 3.01 -18.88 -19.97
C GLU A 131 3.27 -18.96 -21.50
N ALA A 132 2.55 -18.15 -22.29
CA ALA A 132 2.78 -18.03 -23.73
C ALA A 132 3.99 -17.15 -24.10
N GLY A 133 4.70 -16.56 -23.11
CA GLY A 133 5.86 -15.71 -23.31
C GLY A 133 5.54 -14.25 -23.64
N GLU A 134 4.29 -13.86 -23.70
CA GLU A 134 3.86 -12.49 -23.94
C GLU A 134 4.00 -11.62 -22.69
N VAL A 135 4.26 -10.32 -22.85
CA VAL A 135 4.25 -9.37 -21.74
C VAL A 135 2.81 -9.16 -21.26
N TYR A 136 2.53 -9.51 -20.01
CA TYR A 136 1.23 -9.26 -19.41
C TYR A 136 1.04 -7.77 -19.11
N ARG A 137 -0.16 -7.25 -19.41
CA ARG A 137 -0.56 -5.87 -19.13
C ARG A 137 -1.93 -5.85 -18.49
N GLY A 138 -1.99 -5.40 -17.24
CA GLY A 138 -3.24 -5.18 -16.52
C GLY A 138 -3.70 -3.73 -16.60
N THR A 139 -4.98 -3.48 -16.33
CA THR A 139 -5.50 -2.12 -16.19
C THR A 139 -4.90 -1.43 -14.95
N LEU A 140 -4.88 -0.10 -14.91
CA LEU A 140 -4.42 0.61 -13.71
C LEU A 140 -5.34 0.31 -12.51
N LEU A 141 -6.62 0.07 -12.76
CA LEU A 141 -7.53 -0.40 -11.72
C LEU A 141 -7.10 -1.77 -11.16
N GLU A 142 -6.65 -2.70 -12.01
CA GLU A 142 -6.11 -3.99 -11.56
C GLU A 142 -4.87 -3.82 -10.69
N HIS A 143 -3.94 -2.92 -11.07
CA HIS A 143 -2.74 -2.61 -10.27
C HIS A 143 -3.11 -2.11 -8.87
N LEU A 144 -4.07 -1.18 -8.79
CA LEU A 144 -4.55 -0.65 -7.52
C LEU A 144 -5.17 -1.75 -6.65
N LEU A 145 -6.08 -2.55 -7.21
CA LEU A 145 -6.72 -3.66 -6.51
C LEU A 145 -5.68 -4.67 -6.02
N LEU A 146 -4.74 -5.06 -6.88
CA LEU A 146 -3.67 -6.00 -6.55
C LEU A 146 -2.84 -5.52 -5.36
N GLN A 147 -2.41 -4.26 -5.35
CA GLN A 147 -1.61 -3.70 -4.27
C GLN A 147 -2.38 -3.69 -2.94
N GLN A 148 -3.65 -3.26 -2.94
CA GLN A 148 -4.46 -3.21 -1.73
C GLN A 148 -4.79 -4.62 -1.20
N LEU A 149 -5.14 -5.56 -2.09
CA LEU A 149 -5.49 -6.92 -1.70
C LEU A 149 -4.29 -7.69 -1.16
N THR A 150 -3.13 -7.63 -1.83
CA THR A 150 -1.93 -8.33 -1.34
C THR A 150 -1.46 -7.78 0.01
N ALA A 151 -1.57 -6.47 0.25
CA ALA A 151 -1.26 -5.86 1.53
C ALA A 151 -2.23 -6.35 2.64
N PHE A 152 -3.54 -6.46 2.35
CA PHE A 152 -4.55 -6.91 3.30
C PHE A 152 -4.28 -8.31 3.87
N TYR A 153 -3.66 -9.18 3.09
CA TYR A 153 -3.32 -10.55 3.51
C TYR A 153 -1.91 -10.69 4.09
N ASP A 154 -1.05 -9.67 3.98
CA ASP A 154 0.31 -9.69 4.51
C ASP A 154 0.36 -9.19 5.95
N VAL A 155 -0.15 -10.01 6.87
CA VAL A 155 -0.34 -9.64 8.27
C VAL A 155 0.62 -10.34 9.21
N GLY A 156 0.91 -9.65 10.31
CA GLY A 156 1.73 -10.14 11.42
C GLY A 156 0.91 -10.85 12.52
N ASP A 157 1.43 -10.82 13.74
CA ASP A 157 0.86 -11.57 14.87
C ASP A 157 -0.35 -10.87 15.51
N HIS A 158 -0.49 -9.57 15.31
CA HIS A 158 -1.64 -8.76 15.77
C HIS A 158 -2.70 -8.58 14.68
N ASN A 159 -2.54 -9.29 13.52
CA ASN A 159 -3.43 -9.17 12.36
C ASN A 159 -3.41 -7.78 11.71
N LEU A 160 -2.29 -7.10 11.84
CA LEU A 160 -1.96 -5.82 11.23
C LEU A 160 -0.93 -6.01 10.12
N TYR A 161 -0.78 -5.02 9.27
CA TYR A 161 0.12 -5.14 8.12
C TYR A 161 1.58 -5.15 8.57
N ARG A 162 2.33 -6.14 8.07
CA ARG A 162 3.75 -6.32 8.42
C ARG A 162 4.59 -5.19 7.88
N LEU A 163 5.55 -4.72 8.68
CA LEU A 163 6.52 -3.69 8.28
C LEU A 163 7.41 -4.13 7.13
N ARG A 164 7.81 -5.39 7.10
CA ARG A 164 8.78 -5.88 6.11
C ARG A 164 10.12 -5.12 6.23
N GLY A 165 10.54 -4.39 5.20
CA GLY A 165 11.74 -3.57 5.25
C GLY A 165 11.60 -2.33 6.14
N ALA A 166 10.49 -1.69 6.11
CA ALA A 166 10.01 -0.56 6.94
C ALA A 166 8.69 -0.02 6.36
N ASP A 167 8.20 1.09 6.90
CA ASP A 167 7.26 1.99 6.26
C ASP A 167 7.93 3.35 5.93
N TRP A 168 7.20 4.45 5.97
CA TRP A 168 7.75 5.78 5.75
C TRP A 168 8.89 6.14 6.73
N ASN A 169 8.89 5.56 7.92
CA ASN A 169 9.98 5.66 8.88
C ASN A 169 11.02 4.56 8.62
N ASP A 170 12.03 4.86 7.83
CA ASP A 170 13.08 3.92 7.44
C ASP A 170 13.86 3.33 8.64
N ALA A 171 13.81 3.97 9.83
CA ALA A 171 14.44 3.46 11.03
C ALA A 171 13.76 2.18 11.59
N LEU A 172 12.56 1.85 11.12
CA LEU A 172 11.85 0.64 11.52
C LEU A 172 12.30 -0.63 10.79
N ASP A 173 13.33 -0.55 9.96
CA ASP A 173 13.94 -1.72 9.31
C ASP A 173 14.52 -2.73 10.32
N MET A 174 14.80 -2.29 11.54
CA MET A 174 15.19 -3.16 12.66
C MET A 174 14.06 -4.08 13.14
N ALA A 175 12.82 -3.83 12.79
CA ALA A 175 11.64 -4.64 13.14
C ALA A 175 11.11 -5.50 11.96
N ALA A 176 11.97 -5.83 11.01
CA ALA A 176 11.59 -6.49 9.76
C ALA A 176 10.96 -7.89 9.93
N ASP A 177 11.32 -8.61 11.00
CA ASP A 177 10.89 -10.00 11.19
C ASP A 177 9.44 -10.11 11.69
N ARG A 178 9.09 -9.35 12.75
CA ARG A 178 7.78 -9.41 13.41
C ARG A 178 7.06 -8.08 13.51
N GLY A 179 7.74 -6.98 13.17
CA GLY A 179 7.16 -5.64 13.25
C GLY A 179 5.90 -5.48 12.41
N GLU A 180 4.93 -4.73 12.96
CA GLU A 180 3.66 -4.40 12.32
C GLU A 180 3.42 -2.89 12.41
N SER A 181 2.87 -2.30 11.35
CA SER A 181 2.50 -0.89 11.33
C SER A 181 1.00 -0.72 11.54
N VAL A 182 0.61 -0.27 12.72
CA VAL A 182 -0.76 0.18 13.01
C VAL A 182 -1.05 1.45 12.21
N ALA A 183 -0.09 2.38 12.20
CA ALA A 183 -0.20 3.65 11.50
C ALA A 183 -0.61 3.48 10.04
N PHE A 184 0.16 2.68 9.29
CA PHE A 184 -0.14 2.46 7.89
C PHE A 184 -1.30 1.47 7.66
N THR A 185 -1.58 0.55 8.59
CA THR A 185 -2.82 -0.24 8.52
C THR A 185 -4.07 0.67 8.57
N CYS A 186 -4.03 1.74 9.37
CA CYS A 186 -5.10 2.76 9.36
C CYS A 186 -5.22 3.46 7.99
N ALA A 187 -4.10 3.84 7.39
CA ALA A 187 -4.09 4.47 6.07
C ALA A 187 -4.64 3.54 4.97
N TYR A 188 -4.26 2.25 5.01
CA TYR A 188 -4.80 1.24 4.09
C TYR A 188 -6.30 1.00 4.28
N ALA A 189 -6.82 1.06 5.49
CA ALA A 189 -8.27 1.01 5.72
C ALA A 189 -8.99 2.17 5.00
N GLY A 190 -8.41 3.37 5.03
CA GLY A 190 -8.87 4.52 4.25
C GLY A 190 -8.81 4.27 2.74
N ASN A 191 -7.69 3.74 2.24
CA ASN A 191 -7.53 3.42 0.82
C ASN A 191 -8.56 2.40 0.33
N LEU A 192 -8.83 1.34 1.08
CA LEU A 192 -9.86 0.36 0.73
C LEU A 192 -11.23 1.01 0.60
N ARG A 193 -11.57 1.92 1.52
CA ARG A 193 -12.85 2.64 1.51
C ARG A 193 -12.95 3.60 0.33
N THR A 194 -11.90 4.36 0.03
CA THR A 194 -11.89 5.28 -1.12
C THR A 194 -11.93 4.53 -2.45
N LEU A 195 -11.22 3.39 -2.56
CA LEU A 195 -11.27 2.55 -3.75
C LEU A 195 -12.65 1.93 -3.95
N ALA A 196 -13.31 1.48 -2.89
CA ALA A 196 -14.69 0.99 -2.94
C ALA A 196 -15.66 2.08 -3.44
N ALA A 197 -15.53 3.30 -2.91
CA ALA A 197 -16.34 4.44 -3.36
C ALA A 197 -16.09 4.78 -4.85
N LEU A 198 -14.83 4.71 -5.30
CA LEU A 198 -14.48 4.89 -6.71
C LEU A 198 -15.13 3.83 -7.60
N LEU A 199 -15.13 2.56 -7.20
CA LEU A 199 -15.78 1.47 -7.94
C LEU A 199 -17.29 1.71 -8.05
N ARG A 200 -17.96 2.18 -7.00
CA ARG A 200 -19.38 2.55 -7.03
C ARG A 200 -19.64 3.74 -7.95
N GLN A 201 -18.74 4.73 -7.97
CA GLN A 201 -18.83 5.86 -8.90
C GLN A 201 -18.72 5.39 -10.37
N LEU A 202 -17.81 4.46 -10.65
CA LEU A 202 -17.67 3.85 -11.98
C LEU A 202 -18.93 3.09 -12.39
N ASP A 203 -19.49 2.25 -11.50
CA ASP A 203 -20.73 1.52 -11.76
C ASP A 203 -21.91 2.48 -11.95
N GLY A 204 -21.99 3.54 -11.17
CA GLY A 204 -23.02 4.58 -11.31
C GLY A 204 -23.01 5.29 -12.68
N ARG A 205 -21.84 5.41 -13.33
CA ARG A 205 -21.71 5.96 -14.69
C ARG A 205 -22.01 4.93 -15.80
N SER A 206 -21.74 3.65 -15.53
CA SER A 206 -21.97 2.54 -16.46
C SER A 206 -22.52 1.34 -15.67
N PRO A 207 -23.83 1.32 -15.37
CA PRO A 207 -24.44 0.29 -14.55
C PRO A 207 -24.17 -1.13 -15.07
N GLY A 208 -23.76 -2.04 -14.18
CA GLY A 208 -23.36 -3.39 -14.52
C GLY A 208 -21.93 -3.49 -15.06
N GLY A 209 -21.13 -2.44 -14.82
CA GLY A 209 -19.70 -2.39 -15.16
C GLY A 209 -18.92 -3.53 -14.49
N LYS A 210 -17.87 -3.97 -15.17
CA LYS A 210 -17.00 -5.05 -14.69
C LYS A 210 -15.54 -4.67 -14.85
N ALA A 211 -14.73 -4.92 -13.82
CA ALA A 211 -13.28 -4.84 -13.92
C ALA A 211 -12.72 -6.11 -14.59
N GLU A 212 -11.76 -5.93 -15.49
CA GLU A 212 -10.97 -7.03 -16.04
C GLU A 212 -9.74 -7.24 -15.15
N LEU A 213 -9.59 -8.44 -14.58
CA LEU A 213 -8.53 -8.79 -13.65
C LEU A 213 -7.83 -10.06 -14.09
N MET A 214 -6.53 -10.20 -13.78
CA MET A 214 -5.83 -11.47 -13.93
C MET A 214 -6.54 -12.57 -13.16
N GLU A 215 -6.65 -13.76 -13.73
CA GLU A 215 -7.34 -14.89 -13.10
C GLU A 215 -6.75 -15.23 -11.73
N GLU A 216 -5.44 -15.11 -11.58
CA GLU A 216 -4.73 -15.42 -10.34
C GLU A 216 -5.22 -14.58 -9.16
N LEU A 217 -5.60 -13.31 -9.39
CA LEU A 217 -6.05 -12.39 -8.34
C LEU A 217 -7.36 -12.85 -7.67
N THR A 218 -8.15 -13.69 -8.36
CA THR A 218 -9.39 -14.25 -7.79
C THR A 218 -9.17 -15.07 -6.53
N VAL A 219 -7.97 -15.58 -6.31
CA VAL A 219 -7.60 -16.27 -5.05
C VAL A 219 -7.84 -15.37 -3.85
N LEU A 220 -7.53 -14.08 -3.98
CA LEU A 220 -7.66 -13.08 -2.92
C LEU A 220 -9.08 -12.49 -2.79
N LEU A 221 -9.97 -12.80 -3.75
CA LEU A 221 -11.36 -12.34 -3.80
C LEU A 221 -12.38 -13.44 -3.41
N ARG A 222 -11.92 -14.57 -2.87
CA ARG A 222 -12.81 -15.67 -2.50
C ARG A 222 -13.83 -15.23 -1.45
N PRO A 223 -15.12 -15.59 -1.64
CA PRO A 223 -16.16 -15.29 -0.65
C PRO A 223 -15.97 -16.10 0.63
N GLY A 224 -16.57 -15.63 1.73
CA GLY A 224 -16.61 -16.37 3.01
C GLY A 224 -15.31 -16.29 3.82
N GLN A 225 -14.44 -15.34 3.55
CA GLN A 225 -13.21 -15.14 4.32
C GLN A 225 -13.51 -14.75 5.78
N VAL A 226 -12.83 -15.41 6.70
CA VAL A 226 -12.82 -15.05 8.12
C VAL A 226 -11.60 -14.15 8.36
N TYR A 227 -11.83 -12.86 8.44
CA TYR A 227 -10.72 -11.88 8.51
C TYR A 227 -9.93 -11.93 9.82
N ASP A 228 -10.47 -12.53 10.88
CA ASP A 228 -9.74 -12.80 12.13
C ASP A 228 -8.77 -13.99 12.01
N ASP A 229 -8.92 -14.83 11.00
CA ASP A 229 -8.03 -15.97 10.76
C ASP A 229 -6.73 -15.53 10.07
N ARG A 230 -5.72 -15.21 10.86
CA ARG A 230 -4.38 -14.83 10.38
C ARG A 230 -3.69 -15.92 9.58
N ALA A 231 -3.85 -17.17 10.00
CA ALA A 231 -3.25 -18.31 9.31
C ALA A 231 -3.89 -18.49 7.94
N GLY A 232 -5.21 -18.39 7.86
CA GLY A 232 -5.96 -18.42 6.61
C GLY A 232 -5.58 -17.28 5.67
N LYS A 233 -5.43 -16.04 6.19
CA LYS A 233 -4.93 -14.90 5.40
C LYS A 233 -3.57 -15.20 4.79
N ARG A 234 -2.60 -15.62 5.60
CA ARG A 234 -1.24 -15.93 5.14
C ARG A 234 -1.23 -17.08 4.12
N ALA A 235 -2.06 -18.11 4.33
CA ALA A 235 -2.17 -19.23 3.40
C ALA A 235 -2.74 -18.81 2.04
N LEU A 236 -3.76 -17.95 2.02
CA LEU A 236 -4.31 -17.41 0.77
C LEU A 236 -3.31 -16.53 0.03
N LEU A 237 -2.62 -15.64 0.75
CA LEU A 237 -1.56 -14.84 0.15
C LEU A 237 -0.47 -15.74 -0.44
N TRP A 238 -0.02 -16.74 0.29
CA TRP A 238 0.99 -17.69 -0.19
C TRP A 238 0.51 -18.42 -1.46
N GLN A 239 -0.74 -18.90 -1.47
CA GLN A 239 -1.33 -19.54 -2.64
C GLN A 239 -1.37 -18.63 -3.87
N TYR A 240 -1.70 -17.35 -3.69
CA TYR A 240 -1.65 -16.35 -4.74
C TYR A 240 -0.22 -16.15 -5.25
N LEU A 241 0.72 -15.91 -4.33
CA LEU A 241 2.11 -15.62 -4.64
C LEU A 241 2.80 -16.77 -5.40
N GLU A 242 2.54 -18.02 -5.02
CA GLU A 242 3.06 -19.19 -5.75
C GLU A 242 2.54 -19.27 -7.19
N ARG A 243 1.28 -18.89 -7.44
CA ARG A 243 0.74 -18.86 -8.80
C ARG A 243 1.38 -17.81 -9.69
N CYS A 244 1.83 -16.69 -9.08
CA CYS A 244 2.42 -15.56 -9.80
C CYS A 244 3.95 -15.55 -9.79
N ARG A 245 4.60 -16.54 -9.17
CA ARG A 245 6.02 -16.52 -8.86
C ARG A 245 6.90 -16.34 -10.10
N HIS A 246 6.60 -17.04 -11.20
CA HIS A 246 7.37 -17.01 -12.42
C HIS A 246 6.60 -16.36 -13.58
N THR A 247 5.57 -17.01 -14.07
CA THR A 247 4.71 -16.55 -15.17
C THR A 247 3.25 -16.47 -14.72
N LEU A 248 2.44 -15.74 -15.48
CA LEU A 248 0.99 -15.70 -15.33
C LEU A 248 0.32 -16.59 -16.39
N SER A 249 -0.88 -17.09 -16.10
CA SER A 249 -1.67 -17.84 -17.08
C SER A 249 -2.01 -17.03 -18.33
N GLY A 250 -2.03 -15.70 -18.21
CA GLY A 250 -2.49 -14.78 -19.27
C GLY A 250 -4.02 -14.72 -19.40
N ARG A 251 -4.76 -15.49 -18.60
CA ARG A 251 -6.23 -15.45 -18.59
C ARG A 251 -6.72 -14.30 -17.71
N THR A 252 -7.82 -13.69 -18.13
CA THR A 252 -8.50 -12.65 -17.37
C THR A 252 -9.92 -13.08 -17.03
N VAL A 253 -10.43 -12.50 -15.95
CA VAL A 253 -11.82 -12.65 -15.49
C VAL A 253 -12.47 -11.29 -15.39
N ARG A 254 -13.79 -11.24 -15.57
CA ARG A 254 -14.58 -10.03 -15.41
C ARG A 254 -15.38 -10.09 -14.12
N VAL A 255 -15.03 -9.23 -13.15
CA VAL A 255 -15.67 -9.16 -11.85
C VAL A 255 -16.57 -7.91 -11.80
N PRO A 256 -17.84 -8.01 -11.36
CA PRO A 256 -18.72 -6.86 -11.22
C PRO A 256 -18.09 -5.81 -10.28
N LEU A 257 -18.18 -4.53 -10.68
CA LEU A 257 -17.65 -3.42 -9.86
C LEU A 257 -18.33 -3.34 -8.48
N THR A 258 -19.62 -3.67 -8.42
CA THR A 258 -20.39 -3.72 -7.18
C THR A 258 -19.86 -4.79 -6.21
N ASP A 259 -19.52 -5.99 -6.72
CA ASP A 259 -19.01 -7.08 -5.89
C ASP A 259 -17.62 -6.73 -5.32
N LEU A 260 -16.78 -6.09 -6.13
CA LEU A 260 -15.48 -5.57 -5.68
C LEU A 260 -15.63 -4.48 -4.62
N ALA A 261 -16.56 -3.54 -4.84
CA ALA A 261 -16.83 -2.46 -3.89
C ALA A 261 -17.29 -3.02 -2.54
N ASP A 262 -18.24 -3.97 -2.57
CA ASP A 262 -18.76 -4.64 -1.37
C ASP A 262 -17.66 -5.39 -0.60
N ASP A 263 -16.75 -6.08 -1.32
CA ASP A 263 -15.63 -6.79 -0.71
C ASP A 263 -14.64 -5.83 -0.04
N LEU A 264 -14.28 -4.75 -0.72
CA LEU A 264 -13.36 -3.74 -0.17
C LEU A 264 -13.95 -3.00 1.04
N GLU A 265 -15.25 -2.65 1.01
CA GLU A 265 -15.93 -2.05 2.15
C GLU A 265 -15.93 -2.98 3.37
N LYS A 266 -16.26 -4.27 3.19
CA LYS A 266 -16.21 -5.24 4.28
C LYS A 266 -14.82 -5.37 4.90
N ARG A 267 -13.76 -5.31 4.09
CA ARG A 267 -12.37 -5.31 4.57
C ARG A 267 -12.05 -4.04 5.35
N ALA A 268 -12.43 -2.87 4.82
CA ALA A 268 -12.21 -1.59 5.47
C ALA A 268 -12.95 -1.49 6.82
N ASP A 269 -14.19 -1.96 6.87
CA ASP A 269 -14.99 -1.95 8.08
C ASP A 269 -14.44 -2.91 9.14
N TRP A 270 -14.02 -4.11 8.70
CA TRP A 270 -13.37 -5.06 9.62
C TRP A 270 -12.06 -4.47 10.19
N LEU A 271 -11.18 -3.91 9.34
CA LEU A 271 -9.94 -3.25 9.79
C LEU A 271 -10.23 -2.12 10.79
N THR A 272 -11.17 -1.25 10.46
CA THR A 272 -11.56 -0.13 11.33
C THR A 272 -12.03 -0.63 12.70
N GLY A 273 -12.91 -1.64 12.71
CA GLY A 273 -13.38 -2.24 13.95
C GLY A 273 -12.27 -2.95 14.73
N HIS A 274 -11.37 -3.63 14.06
CA HIS A 274 -10.21 -4.29 14.67
C HIS A 274 -9.27 -3.27 15.32
N LEU A 275 -8.86 -2.25 14.57
CA LEU A 275 -7.98 -1.18 15.04
C LEU A 275 -8.56 -0.43 16.25
N ARG A 276 -9.82 -0.04 16.20
CA ARG A 276 -10.49 0.64 17.33
C ARG A 276 -10.51 -0.18 18.60
N ARG A 277 -10.69 -1.50 18.50
CA ARG A 277 -10.78 -2.37 19.67
C ARG A 277 -9.43 -2.77 20.24
N GLN A 278 -8.43 -2.97 19.38
CA GLN A 278 -7.16 -3.59 19.77
C GLN A 278 -6.05 -2.57 19.99
N GLU A 279 -6.08 -1.44 19.25
CA GLU A 279 -4.94 -0.54 19.19
C GLU A 279 -5.17 0.79 19.95
N TRP A 280 -6.35 0.98 20.49
CA TRP A 280 -6.65 2.16 21.28
C TRP A 280 -6.07 2.08 22.68
N ILE A 281 -5.20 3.05 23.02
CA ILE A 281 -4.61 3.25 24.35
C ILE A 281 -5.50 4.23 25.10
N ASP A 282 -6.18 3.75 26.14
CA ASP A 282 -7.14 4.54 26.93
C ASP A 282 -6.46 5.17 28.14
N GLY A 283 -6.39 6.50 28.19
CA GLY A 283 -5.89 7.31 29.30
C GLY A 283 -7.00 8.12 30.01
N GLY A 284 -8.27 7.77 29.84
CA GLY A 284 -9.40 8.51 30.42
C GLY A 284 -9.82 9.69 29.55
N GLU A 285 -9.50 10.93 29.92
CA GLU A 285 -9.77 12.11 29.07
C GLU A 285 -8.84 12.18 27.85
N GLU A 286 -7.73 11.51 27.92
CA GLU A 286 -6.71 11.36 26.89
C GLU A 286 -6.78 9.97 26.26
N GLY A 287 -6.22 9.80 25.08
CA GLY A 287 -6.15 8.51 24.44
C GLY A 287 -5.61 8.66 23.00
N TRP A 288 -4.98 7.61 22.52
CA TRP A 288 -4.39 7.57 21.19
C TRP A 288 -4.25 6.14 20.68
N PHE A 289 -3.91 5.95 19.42
CA PHE A 289 -3.62 4.62 18.86
C PHE A 289 -2.15 4.29 19.05
N ASN A 290 -1.84 3.03 19.38
CA ASN A 290 -0.49 2.50 19.18
C ASN A 290 -0.11 2.67 17.70
N SER A 291 1.13 3.04 17.38
CA SER A 291 1.56 3.19 15.98
C SER A 291 2.26 1.95 15.43
N TYR A 292 2.93 1.17 16.27
CA TYR A 292 3.76 0.05 15.82
C TYR A 292 3.88 -1.05 16.87
N TYR A 293 4.18 -2.24 16.36
CA TYR A 293 4.73 -3.36 17.13
C TYR A 293 6.17 -3.60 16.73
N ASP A 294 7.02 -3.86 17.72
CA ASP A 294 8.43 -4.14 17.51
C ASP A 294 8.69 -5.63 17.12
N ASN A 295 9.97 -6.01 17.02
CA ASN A 295 10.36 -7.37 16.66
C ASN A 295 10.07 -8.41 17.75
N ASP A 296 9.84 -7.98 18.98
CA ASP A 296 9.42 -8.82 20.10
C ASP A 296 7.89 -8.96 20.19
N GLY A 297 7.16 -8.26 19.29
CA GLY A 297 5.71 -8.22 19.29
C GLY A 297 5.13 -7.35 20.41
N GLN A 298 5.91 -6.35 20.88
CA GLN A 298 5.45 -5.42 21.91
C GLN A 298 5.01 -4.10 21.30
N PRO A 299 3.95 -3.46 21.83
CA PRO A 299 3.56 -2.14 21.38
C PRO A 299 4.63 -1.12 21.76
N VAL A 300 4.94 -0.20 20.84
CA VAL A 300 5.95 0.83 21.06
C VAL A 300 5.43 2.03 21.85
N GLU A 301 4.12 2.17 21.94
CA GLU A 301 3.44 3.27 22.60
C GLU A 301 2.60 2.81 23.80
N GLY A 302 2.36 3.72 24.75
CA GLY A 302 1.59 3.43 25.95
C GLY A 302 2.11 4.13 27.19
N PHE A 303 1.62 3.67 28.34
CA PHE A 303 2.06 4.10 29.66
C PHE A 303 3.13 3.13 30.19
N PHE A 304 4.36 3.61 30.32
CA PHE A 304 5.49 2.81 30.79
C PHE A 304 6.04 3.37 32.11
N PRO A 305 6.80 2.56 32.89
CA PRO A 305 7.42 3.05 34.13
C PRO A 305 8.33 4.27 33.92
N ALA A 306 8.92 4.40 32.74
CA ALA A 306 9.77 5.54 32.36
C ALA A 306 9.01 6.75 31.83
N GLY A 307 7.68 6.69 31.75
CA GLY A 307 6.81 7.74 31.22
C GLY A 307 5.95 7.28 30.03
N VAL A 308 5.19 8.23 29.51
CA VAL A 308 4.33 8.01 28.34
C VAL A 308 5.17 8.01 27.05
N ARG A 309 4.85 7.09 26.15
CA ARG A 309 5.35 7.09 24.78
C ARG A 309 4.18 7.25 23.82
N MET A 310 4.25 8.26 22.99
CA MET A 310 3.26 8.58 21.97
C MET A 310 3.98 9.05 20.69
N MET A 311 3.49 8.62 19.54
CA MET A 311 3.97 9.04 18.22
C MET A 311 2.84 9.74 17.46
N LEU A 312 3.15 10.84 16.80
CA LEU A 312 2.15 11.60 16.04
C LEU A 312 1.72 10.87 14.76
N THR A 313 2.64 10.14 14.13
CA THR A 313 2.40 9.49 12.81
C THR A 313 1.19 8.57 12.82
N GLY A 314 1.05 7.71 13.82
CA GLY A 314 -0.11 6.80 13.92
C GLY A 314 -1.43 7.54 14.05
N GLN A 315 -1.42 8.65 14.80
CA GLN A 315 -2.62 9.47 15.01
C GLN A 315 -3.07 10.17 13.72
N VAL A 316 -2.11 10.71 12.96
CA VAL A 316 -2.38 11.33 11.66
C VAL A 316 -3.06 10.34 10.73
N PHE A 317 -2.52 9.13 10.59
CA PHE A 317 -3.10 8.12 9.70
C PHE A 317 -4.40 7.51 10.22
N ALA A 318 -4.59 7.41 11.55
CA ALA A 318 -5.86 6.98 12.13
C ALA A 318 -6.99 7.99 11.83
N VAL A 319 -6.68 9.29 11.86
CA VAL A 319 -7.62 10.35 11.48
C VAL A 319 -7.86 10.37 9.97
N MET A 320 -6.79 10.41 9.16
CA MET A 320 -6.89 10.45 7.69
C MET A 320 -7.58 9.22 7.11
N GLY A 321 -7.31 8.04 7.63
CA GLY A 321 -7.93 6.78 7.21
C GLY A 321 -9.36 6.59 7.69
N GLY A 322 -9.92 7.53 8.47
CA GLY A 322 -11.27 7.45 9.04
C GLY A 322 -11.42 6.31 10.05
N VAL A 323 -10.32 5.88 10.64
CA VAL A 323 -10.30 4.89 11.73
C VAL A 323 -10.72 5.54 13.03
N ALA A 324 -10.12 6.66 13.41
CA ALA A 324 -10.54 7.41 14.59
C ALA A 324 -11.96 7.97 14.41
N ASP A 325 -12.83 7.75 15.39
CA ASP A 325 -14.11 8.44 15.45
C ASP A 325 -13.96 9.85 16.05
N GLU A 326 -15.04 10.60 16.09
CA GLU A 326 -15.01 12.01 16.50
C GLU A 326 -14.52 12.18 17.96
N GLU A 327 -14.92 11.30 18.86
CA GLU A 327 -14.46 11.34 20.25
C GLU A 327 -13.00 10.95 20.37
N GLN A 328 -12.58 9.93 19.65
CA GLN A 328 -11.17 9.53 19.58
C GLN A 328 -10.30 10.66 19.02
N VAL A 329 -10.75 11.38 17.98
CA VAL A 329 -10.02 12.54 17.44
C VAL A 329 -9.83 13.63 18.50
N ARG A 330 -10.88 13.97 19.26
CA ARG A 330 -10.77 14.97 20.35
C ARG A 330 -9.75 14.53 21.41
N ARG A 331 -9.76 13.26 21.78
CA ARG A 331 -8.83 12.70 22.78
C ARG A 331 -7.40 12.64 22.25
N ILE A 332 -7.20 12.30 20.96
CA ILE A 332 -5.90 12.35 20.29
C ILE A 332 -5.31 13.77 20.36
N VAL A 333 -6.10 14.80 20.05
CA VAL A 333 -5.64 16.19 20.08
C VAL A 333 -5.20 16.56 21.51
N ARG A 334 -5.99 16.26 22.54
CA ARG A 334 -5.59 16.50 23.94
C ARG A 334 -4.29 15.79 24.30
N SER A 335 -4.15 14.51 23.89
CA SER A 335 -2.94 13.73 24.14
C SER A 335 -1.72 14.34 23.46
N ALA A 336 -1.87 14.79 22.21
CA ALA A 336 -0.79 15.43 21.45
C ALA A 336 -0.35 16.76 22.13
N ASP A 337 -1.30 17.58 22.53
CA ASP A 337 -1.01 18.82 23.26
C ASP A 337 -0.32 18.53 24.60
N HIS A 338 -0.72 17.52 25.32
CA HIS A 338 -0.15 17.21 26.63
C HIS A 338 1.21 16.51 26.54
N TYR A 339 1.34 15.49 25.69
CA TYR A 339 2.54 14.63 25.69
C TYR A 339 3.59 15.03 24.65
N LEU A 340 3.19 15.64 23.53
CA LEU A 340 4.09 15.93 22.42
C LEU A 340 4.44 17.43 22.30
N TYR A 341 3.48 18.33 22.54
CA TYR A 341 3.74 19.75 22.38
C TYR A 341 4.72 20.30 23.43
N ARG A 342 5.69 21.08 22.97
CA ARG A 342 6.70 21.76 23.79
C ARG A 342 6.63 23.26 23.55
N PRO A 343 6.03 24.03 24.48
CA PRO A 343 5.85 25.48 24.32
C PRO A 343 7.16 26.22 24.09
N GLU A 344 8.25 25.75 24.71
CA GLU A 344 9.58 26.37 24.63
C GLU A 344 10.20 26.37 23.24
N ILE A 345 9.74 25.47 22.35
CA ILE A 345 10.19 25.41 20.95
C ILE A 345 9.05 25.63 19.95
N GLY A 346 7.83 25.82 20.43
CA GLY A 346 6.66 26.06 19.60
C GLY A 346 6.22 24.85 18.77
N GLY A 347 6.52 23.63 19.20
CA GLY A 347 6.19 22.43 18.47
C GLY A 347 6.27 21.16 19.31
#